data_97f38c9d5d95eb5384ab5349893475bb
#
_entry.id   97f38c9d5d95eb5384ab5349893475bb
#
_cell.length_a   1.000
_cell.length_b   1.000
_cell.length_c   1.000
_cell.angle_alpha   90.00
_cell.angle_beta   90.00
_cell.angle_gamma   90.00
#
_symmetry.space_group_name_H-M   'P 1'
#
loop_
_entity.id
_entity.type
_entity.pdbx_description
1 polymer ?
#
loop_
_entity_poly.entity_id
_entity_poly.type
_entity_poly.pdbx_seq_one_letter_code
_entity_poly.pdbx_strand_id
1 'polypeptide(L)'
;AFVKSGVRPRRTIVFAFWDGEELGLLGSRYFVNSHKDISQIKGYLNFDMVGGNNRPDDSQYFVYFYTESHPRIGEWLKDDIAHYQLDLHPNYKPWDNPVGGSDQSSFARHAIPIVWYHTDAQPHYNQPSDEASTINYPKLTDITRASFLTAWHMVNDATW
;
A
#
# COMPACT_ATOMS: atom_id res chain seq x y z
N ALA A 1 10.37 -10.73 -6.51
CA ALA A 1 10.04 -10.32 -7.89
C ALA A 1 11.10 -9.39 -8.46
N PHE A 2 11.40 -8.21 -7.85
CA PHE A 2 12.37 -7.23 -8.39
C PHE A 2 13.75 -7.84 -8.71
N VAL A 3 14.32 -8.61 -7.78
CA VAL A 3 15.62 -9.28 -8.01
C VAL A 3 15.53 -10.32 -9.13
N LYS A 4 14.41 -11.06 -9.19
CA LYS A 4 14.23 -12.13 -10.19
C LYS A 4 13.89 -11.60 -11.60
N SER A 5 13.45 -10.34 -11.71
CA SER A 5 13.15 -9.74 -13.02
C SER A 5 14.38 -9.56 -13.91
N GLY A 6 15.57 -9.53 -13.30
CA GLY A 6 16.82 -9.21 -14.02
C GLY A 6 16.93 -7.76 -14.48
N VAL A 7 15.92 -6.95 -14.23
CA VAL A 7 15.87 -5.53 -14.62
C VAL A 7 16.16 -4.66 -13.40
N ARG A 8 17.15 -3.79 -13.52
CA ARG A 8 17.46 -2.82 -12.47
C ARG A 8 16.45 -1.67 -12.53
N PRO A 9 15.69 -1.41 -11.43
CA PRO A 9 14.78 -0.27 -11.38
C PRO A 9 15.56 1.05 -11.51
N ARG A 10 14.92 2.07 -12.08
CA ARG A 10 15.51 3.42 -12.20
C ARG A 10 15.64 4.13 -10.86
N ARG A 11 14.77 3.80 -9.89
CA ARG A 11 14.77 4.35 -8.53
C ARG A 11 15.07 3.26 -7.52
N THR A 12 15.69 3.63 -6.42
CA THR A 12 15.91 2.74 -5.28
C THR A 12 14.59 2.36 -4.64
N ILE A 13 14.45 1.09 -4.27
CA ILE A 13 13.33 0.58 -3.48
C ILE A 13 13.85 0.31 -2.08
N VAL A 14 13.15 0.81 -1.07
CA VAL A 14 13.43 0.57 0.34
C VAL A 14 12.26 -0.23 0.91
N PHE A 15 12.56 -1.37 1.52
CA PHE A 15 11.60 -2.12 2.32
C PHE A 15 11.78 -1.70 3.77
N ALA A 16 10.73 -1.15 4.36
CA ALA A 16 10.75 -0.64 5.72
C ALA A 16 9.74 -1.38 6.59
N PHE A 17 10.14 -1.65 7.83
CA PHE A 17 9.28 -2.20 8.86
C PHE A 17 9.29 -1.22 10.02
N TRP A 18 8.15 -0.63 10.31
CA TRP A 18 8.00 0.38 11.34
C TRP A 18 7.65 -0.25 12.68
N ASP A 19 8.16 0.32 13.74
CA ASP A 19 7.80 -0.03 15.12
C ASP A 19 6.95 1.10 15.73
N GLY A 20 6.12 0.72 16.71
CA GLY A 20 5.33 1.68 17.49
C GLY A 20 4.24 2.40 16.70
N GLU A 21 3.61 1.75 15.72
CA GLU A 21 2.47 2.32 14.98
C GLU A 21 1.34 2.66 15.95
N GLU A 22 0.91 1.73 16.78
CA GLU A 22 -0.14 1.85 17.79
C GLU A 22 0.17 2.89 18.89
N LEU A 23 1.44 3.27 19.04
CA LEU A 23 1.91 4.30 19.99
C LEU A 23 2.01 5.69 19.33
N GLY A 24 1.41 5.86 18.16
CA GLY A 24 1.38 7.12 17.41
C GLY A 24 2.41 7.20 16.30
N LEU A 25 2.60 6.12 15.55
CA LEU A 25 3.44 6.05 14.34
C LEU A 25 4.92 6.37 14.63
N LEU A 26 5.45 5.88 15.74
CA LEU A 26 6.77 6.31 16.23
C LEU A 26 7.88 6.09 15.21
N GLY A 27 7.92 4.91 14.58
CA GLY A 27 8.95 4.57 13.60
C GLY A 27 8.88 5.39 12.33
N SER A 28 7.74 5.45 11.68
CA SER A 28 7.57 6.21 10.43
C SER A 28 7.74 7.71 10.62
N ARG A 29 7.23 8.27 11.72
CA ARG A 29 7.42 9.69 12.07
C ARG A 29 8.88 10.02 12.34
N TYR A 30 9.58 9.17 13.08
CA TYR A 30 11.00 9.34 13.29
C TYR A 30 11.77 9.34 11.97
N PHE A 31 11.48 8.37 11.11
CA PHE A 31 12.11 8.27 9.79
C PHE A 31 11.94 9.53 8.96
N VAL A 32 10.70 10.00 8.75
CA VAL A 32 10.46 11.19 7.91
C VAL A 32 11.06 12.47 8.51
N ASN A 33 11.05 12.61 9.84
CA ASN A 33 11.59 13.78 10.52
C ASN A 33 13.13 13.80 10.59
N SER A 34 13.78 12.63 10.55
CA SER A 34 15.25 12.50 10.59
C SER A 34 15.89 12.34 9.23
N HIS A 35 15.09 12.13 8.16
CA HIS A 35 15.62 11.94 6.81
C HIS A 35 16.26 13.23 6.30
N LYS A 36 17.51 13.15 5.83
CA LYS A 36 18.30 14.33 5.41
C LYS A 36 17.64 15.12 4.27
N ASP A 37 17.01 14.43 3.35
CA ASP A 37 16.33 15.05 2.20
C ASP A 37 15.09 14.22 1.85
N ILE A 38 13.99 14.53 2.52
CA ILE A 38 12.71 13.84 2.35
C ILE A 38 12.16 13.97 0.92
N SER A 39 12.55 15.00 0.17
CA SER A 39 12.11 15.23 -1.22
C SER A 39 12.62 14.17 -2.20
N GLN A 40 13.62 13.38 -1.81
CA GLN A 40 14.11 12.25 -2.60
C GLN A 40 13.16 11.07 -2.61
N ILE A 41 12.26 10.98 -1.63
CA ILE A 41 11.24 9.93 -1.59
C ILE A 41 10.15 10.27 -2.59
N LYS A 42 9.96 9.43 -3.60
CA LYS A 42 9.05 9.67 -4.71
C LYS A 42 7.70 8.98 -4.57
N GLY A 43 7.53 8.12 -3.60
CA GLY A 43 6.27 7.47 -3.28
C GLY A 43 6.42 6.52 -2.10
N TYR A 44 5.31 6.23 -1.46
CA TYR A 44 5.24 5.32 -0.32
C TYR A 44 4.04 4.37 -0.48
N LEU A 45 4.30 3.08 -0.37
CA LEU A 45 3.27 2.04 -0.34
C LEU A 45 3.13 1.51 1.08
N ASN A 46 1.93 1.59 1.63
CA ASN A 46 1.59 1.06 2.95
C ASN A 46 0.81 -0.25 2.83
N PHE A 47 1.14 -1.19 3.69
CA PHE A 47 0.48 -2.48 3.81
C PHE A 47 0.10 -2.67 5.27
N ASP A 48 -1.13 -2.32 5.56
CA ASP A 48 -1.68 -2.43 6.90
C ASP A 48 -3.05 -3.08 6.80
N MET A 49 -3.17 -4.28 7.38
CA MET A 49 -4.37 -5.11 7.36
C MET A 49 -4.78 -5.54 5.94
N VAL A 50 -3.91 -6.29 5.24
CA VAL A 50 -4.16 -6.72 3.85
C VAL A 50 -4.63 -8.18 3.70
N GLY A 51 -4.79 -8.91 4.81
CA GLY A 51 -5.11 -10.35 4.81
C GLY A 51 -6.55 -10.72 5.15
N GLY A 52 -7.27 -9.85 5.83
CA GLY A 52 -8.60 -10.17 6.35
C GLY A 52 -9.75 -9.97 5.34
N ASN A 53 -10.93 -10.49 5.66
CA ASN A 53 -12.17 -10.26 4.92
C ASN A 53 -13.14 -9.43 5.77
N ASN A 54 -13.41 -8.22 5.36
CA ASN A 54 -14.39 -7.34 5.97
C ASN A 54 -15.82 -7.63 5.46
N ARG A 55 -15.95 -8.08 4.20
CA ARG A 55 -17.24 -8.36 3.56
C ARG A 55 -17.45 -9.85 3.37
N PRO A 56 -18.49 -10.44 4.00
CA PRO A 56 -18.77 -11.86 3.85
C PRO A 56 -19.20 -12.27 2.44
N ASP A 57 -19.83 -11.34 1.71
CA ASP A 57 -20.35 -11.51 0.35
C ASP A 57 -19.33 -11.18 -0.76
N ASP A 58 -18.20 -10.57 -0.40
CA ASP A 58 -17.15 -10.19 -1.33
C ASP A 58 -15.76 -10.41 -0.72
N SER A 59 -15.25 -11.61 -0.85
CA SER A 59 -13.95 -12.01 -0.30
C SER A 59 -12.75 -11.36 -0.99
N GLN A 60 -12.95 -10.74 -2.15
CA GLN A 60 -11.89 -10.08 -2.93
C GLN A 60 -11.87 -8.56 -2.74
N TYR A 61 -12.82 -8.06 -1.96
CA TYR A 61 -12.90 -6.64 -1.62
C TYR A 61 -11.67 -6.17 -0.84
N PHE A 62 -11.17 -4.99 -1.19
CA PHE A 62 -10.23 -4.21 -0.40
C PHE A 62 -10.39 -2.71 -0.68
N VAL A 63 -9.85 -1.88 0.19
CA VAL A 63 -9.81 -0.44 0.04
C VAL A 63 -8.45 -0.03 -0.51
N TYR A 64 -8.46 0.80 -1.53
CA TYR A 64 -7.27 1.34 -2.17
C TYR A 64 -7.24 2.86 -2.01
N PHE A 65 -6.56 3.31 -0.96
CA PHE A 65 -6.31 4.72 -0.77
C PHE A 65 -5.10 5.16 -1.58
N TYR A 66 -5.21 6.29 -2.25
CA TYR A 66 -4.08 6.86 -2.99
C TYR A 66 -4.21 8.38 -3.08
N THR A 67 -3.08 9.06 -3.30
CA THR A 67 -3.02 10.50 -3.43
C THR A 67 -3.81 10.98 -4.65
N GLU A 68 -4.84 11.81 -4.45
CA GLU A 68 -5.80 12.26 -5.46
C GLU A 68 -5.13 13.09 -6.57
N SER A 69 -4.17 13.94 -6.23
CA SER A 69 -3.37 14.73 -7.18
C SER A 69 -2.47 13.88 -8.08
N HIS A 70 -2.41 12.56 -7.83
CA HIS A 70 -1.69 11.59 -8.64
C HIS A 70 -2.63 10.49 -9.17
N PRO A 71 -3.62 10.83 -10.04
CA PRO A 71 -4.67 9.91 -10.47
C PRO A 71 -4.16 8.68 -11.21
N ARG A 72 -2.98 8.78 -11.84
CA ARG A 72 -2.32 7.65 -12.49
C ARG A 72 -2.13 6.43 -11.58
N ILE A 73 -2.03 6.63 -10.28
CA ILE A 73 -1.93 5.51 -9.31
C ILE A 73 -3.18 4.63 -9.40
N GLY A 74 -4.36 5.24 -9.41
CA GLY A 74 -5.61 4.51 -9.56
C GLY A 74 -5.78 3.89 -10.94
N GLU A 75 -5.34 4.58 -12.00
CA GLU A 75 -5.35 4.08 -13.37
C GLU A 75 -4.46 2.85 -13.52
N TRP A 76 -3.23 2.89 -13.03
CA TRP A 76 -2.31 1.74 -13.05
C TRP A 76 -2.93 0.50 -12.39
N LEU A 77 -3.51 0.64 -11.20
CA LEU A 77 -4.13 -0.51 -10.54
C LEU A 77 -5.29 -1.09 -11.38
N LYS A 78 -6.13 -0.22 -11.94
CA LYS A 78 -7.26 -0.64 -12.78
C LYS A 78 -6.79 -1.41 -14.02
N ASP A 79 -5.78 -0.89 -14.69
CA ASP A 79 -5.22 -1.49 -15.90
C ASP A 79 -4.50 -2.82 -15.57
N ASP A 80 -3.76 -2.86 -14.46
CA ASP A 80 -3.05 -4.05 -14.00
C ASP A 80 -4.03 -5.17 -13.62
N ILE A 81 -5.12 -4.87 -12.91
CA ILE A 81 -6.17 -5.85 -12.60
C ILE A 81 -6.72 -6.45 -13.88
N ALA A 82 -7.06 -5.63 -14.86
CA ALA A 82 -7.61 -6.09 -16.13
C ALA A 82 -6.60 -6.89 -16.95
N HIS A 83 -5.37 -6.38 -17.07
CA HIS A 83 -4.32 -6.99 -17.90
C HIS A 83 -3.81 -8.33 -17.35
N TYR A 84 -3.58 -8.39 -16.03
CA TYR A 84 -3.05 -9.58 -15.36
C TYR A 84 -4.13 -10.49 -14.76
N GLN A 85 -5.40 -10.15 -14.96
CA GLN A 85 -6.56 -10.92 -14.49
C GLN A 85 -6.47 -11.18 -12.97
N LEU A 86 -6.15 -10.13 -12.19
CA LEU A 86 -6.11 -10.24 -10.74
C LEU A 86 -7.53 -10.31 -10.20
N ASP A 87 -7.78 -11.25 -9.31
CA ASP A 87 -9.09 -11.41 -8.66
C ASP A 87 -9.21 -10.45 -7.47
N LEU A 88 -9.38 -9.15 -7.77
CA LEU A 88 -9.43 -8.08 -6.80
C LEU A 88 -10.58 -7.11 -7.09
N HIS A 89 -11.31 -6.72 -6.04
CA HIS A 89 -12.41 -5.76 -6.09
C HIS A 89 -12.08 -4.50 -5.27
N PRO A 90 -11.32 -3.56 -5.84
CA PRO A 90 -10.89 -2.37 -5.12
C PRO A 90 -12.01 -1.34 -4.95
N ASN A 91 -12.15 -0.83 -3.73
CA ASN A 91 -12.86 0.41 -3.47
C ASN A 91 -11.84 1.56 -3.54
N TYR A 92 -11.81 2.26 -4.66
CA TYR A 92 -10.88 3.37 -4.89
C TYR A 92 -11.22 4.57 -4.01
N LYS A 93 -10.25 5.07 -3.26
CA LYS A 93 -10.35 6.21 -2.36
C LYS A 93 -9.24 7.23 -2.65
N PRO A 94 -9.41 8.10 -3.67
CA PRO A 94 -8.49 9.20 -3.89
C PRO A 94 -8.55 10.19 -2.73
N TRP A 95 -7.40 10.70 -2.29
CA TRP A 95 -7.34 11.58 -1.13
C TRP A 95 -6.03 12.39 -1.09
N ASP A 96 -6.11 13.72 -1.08
CA ASP A 96 -4.95 14.61 -1.00
C ASP A 96 -4.60 15.04 0.42
N ASN A 97 -5.55 14.97 1.35
CA ASN A 97 -5.26 15.22 2.76
C ASN A 97 -4.55 14.00 3.37
N PRO A 98 -3.68 14.21 4.37
CA PRO A 98 -3.07 13.09 5.07
C PRO A 98 -4.12 12.14 5.61
N VAL A 99 -4.14 10.95 5.08
CA VAL A 99 -5.03 9.88 5.55
C VAL A 99 -4.52 9.42 6.91
N GLY A 100 -5.30 9.59 7.95
CA GLY A 100 -5.01 9.05 9.27
C GLY A 100 -5.09 7.53 9.31
N GLY A 101 -4.78 6.95 10.47
CA GLY A 101 -5.05 5.54 10.76
C GLY A 101 -3.89 4.59 10.50
N SER A 102 -2.78 5.00 9.84
CA SER A 102 -1.57 4.18 9.71
C SER A 102 -0.36 5.01 9.23
N ASP A 103 0.78 4.35 9.00
CA ASP A 103 2.09 4.95 8.71
C ASP A 103 2.14 5.80 7.44
N GLN A 104 1.25 5.60 6.46
CA GLN A 104 1.17 6.43 5.25
C GLN A 104 0.96 7.92 5.58
N SER A 105 0.31 8.23 6.71
CA SER A 105 0.07 9.62 7.10
C SER A 105 1.35 10.38 7.42
N SER A 106 2.38 9.70 7.90
CA SER A 106 3.69 10.30 8.12
C SER A 106 4.30 10.84 6.83
N PHE A 107 4.16 10.10 5.73
CA PHE A 107 4.68 10.46 4.41
C PHE A 107 3.78 11.48 3.70
N ALA A 108 2.46 11.30 3.76
CA ALA A 108 1.49 12.20 3.13
C ALA A 108 1.62 13.66 3.65
N ARG A 109 1.96 13.85 4.94
CA ARG A 109 2.22 15.17 5.53
C ARG A 109 3.42 15.90 4.90
N HIS A 110 4.30 15.19 4.21
CA HIS A 110 5.43 15.74 3.46
C HIS A 110 5.15 15.80 1.96
N ALA A 111 3.89 15.76 1.54
CA ALA A 111 3.47 15.76 0.15
C ALA A 111 4.08 14.63 -0.69
N ILE A 112 4.44 13.51 -0.06
CA ILE A 112 4.90 12.31 -0.74
C ILE A 112 3.66 11.55 -1.21
N PRO A 113 3.55 11.20 -2.50
CA PRO A 113 2.45 10.37 -2.99
C PRO A 113 2.38 9.04 -2.24
N ILE A 114 1.19 8.71 -1.75
CA ILE A 114 0.96 7.48 -0.99
C ILE A 114 0.03 6.52 -1.73
N VAL A 115 0.22 5.24 -1.44
CA VAL A 115 -0.75 4.18 -1.66
C VAL A 115 -0.91 3.43 -0.37
N TRP A 116 -2.14 3.15 0.02
CA TRP A 116 -2.42 2.27 1.14
C TRP A 116 -3.37 1.16 0.72
N TYR A 117 -2.86 -0.05 0.71
CA TYR A 117 -3.64 -1.27 0.56
C TYR A 117 -4.21 -1.65 1.92
N HIS A 118 -5.54 -1.75 2.03
CA HIS A 118 -6.23 -1.98 3.28
C HIS A 118 -7.50 -2.81 3.06
N THR A 119 -7.81 -3.71 3.98
CA THR A 119 -9.00 -4.56 3.85
C THR A 119 -10.13 -4.18 4.80
N ASP A 120 -10.05 -3.01 5.42
CA ASP A 120 -10.92 -2.57 6.53
C ASP A 120 -10.81 -3.48 7.77
N ALA A 121 -11.49 -3.08 8.85
CA ALA A 121 -11.57 -3.88 10.05
C ALA A 121 -12.35 -5.17 9.76
N GLN A 122 -11.72 -6.30 10.02
CA GLN A 122 -12.29 -7.63 9.84
C GLN A 122 -12.80 -8.17 11.20
N PRO A 123 -13.65 -9.22 11.23
CA PRO A 123 -14.29 -9.67 12.48
C PRO A 123 -13.32 -10.07 13.60
N HIS A 124 -12.08 -10.40 13.26
CA HIS A 124 -11.04 -10.80 14.23
C HIS A 124 -10.13 -9.65 14.64
N TYR A 125 -10.35 -8.43 14.11
CA TYR A 125 -9.52 -7.26 14.38
C TYR A 125 -9.36 -6.98 15.88
N ASN A 126 -8.13 -6.93 16.36
CA ASN A 126 -7.79 -6.77 17.79
C ASN A 126 -8.41 -7.82 18.72
N GLN A 127 -8.65 -9.03 18.23
CA GLN A 127 -9.17 -10.15 19.02
C GLN A 127 -8.14 -11.28 19.11
N PRO A 128 -8.19 -12.09 20.20
CA PRO A 128 -7.35 -13.30 20.28
C PRO A 128 -7.57 -14.32 19.16
N SER A 129 -8.68 -14.20 18.43
CA SER A 129 -9.02 -15.05 17.29
C SER A 129 -8.40 -14.56 15.97
N ASP A 130 -7.58 -13.50 15.96
CA ASP A 130 -6.86 -13.04 14.78
C ASP A 130 -5.63 -13.91 14.56
N GLU A 131 -5.83 -15.00 13.85
CA GLU A 131 -4.84 -16.04 13.60
C GLU A 131 -4.54 -16.19 12.11
N ALA A 132 -3.43 -16.80 11.78
CA ALA A 132 -3.04 -17.06 10.38
C ALA A 132 -4.10 -17.83 9.57
N SER A 133 -4.94 -18.64 10.25
CA SER A 133 -6.05 -19.38 9.65
C SER A 133 -7.19 -18.49 9.13
N THR A 134 -7.29 -17.24 9.60
CA THR A 134 -8.31 -16.26 9.17
C THR A 134 -7.89 -15.45 7.94
N ILE A 135 -6.66 -15.63 7.47
CA ILE A 135 -6.12 -14.91 6.31
C ILE A 135 -6.68 -15.48 5.00
N ASN A 136 -7.17 -14.59 4.15
CA ASN A 136 -7.49 -14.90 2.76
C ASN A 136 -6.22 -14.86 1.90
N TYR A 137 -5.51 -15.97 1.84
CA TYR A 137 -4.26 -16.08 1.09
C TYR A 137 -4.39 -15.85 -0.42
N PRO A 138 -5.46 -16.27 -1.13
CA PRO A 138 -5.67 -15.91 -2.53
C PRO A 138 -5.69 -14.39 -2.74
N LYS A 139 -6.52 -13.66 -1.99
CA LYS A 139 -6.56 -12.19 -2.06
C LYS A 139 -5.22 -11.56 -1.71
N LEU A 140 -4.58 -12.00 -0.62
CA LEU A 140 -3.26 -11.51 -0.22
C LEU A 140 -2.21 -11.70 -1.33
N THR A 141 -2.29 -12.83 -2.06
CA THR A 141 -1.41 -13.08 -3.19
C THR A 141 -1.63 -12.07 -4.31
N ASP A 142 -2.88 -11.78 -4.65
CA ASP A 142 -3.19 -10.83 -5.73
C ASP A 142 -2.95 -9.38 -5.31
N ILE A 143 -3.16 -9.00 -4.03
CA ILE A 143 -2.69 -7.72 -3.49
C ILE A 143 -1.16 -7.61 -3.61
N THR A 144 -0.43 -8.68 -3.31
CA THR A 144 1.04 -8.69 -3.45
C THR A 144 1.48 -8.51 -4.90
N ARG A 145 0.78 -9.11 -5.87
CA ARG A 145 1.05 -8.91 -7.30
C ARG A 145 0.74 -7.47 -7.72
N ALA A 146 -0.44 -6.96 -7.35
CA ALA A 146 -0.84 -5.60 -7.63
C ALA A 146 0.15 -4.57 -7.04
N SER A 147 0.58 -4.78 -5.81
CA SER A 147 1.55 -3.90 -5.15
C SER A 147 2.93 -3.91 -5.81
N PHE A 148 3.36 -5.07 -6.29
CA PHE A 148 4.58 -5.17 -7.09
C PHE A 148 4.47 -4.34 -8.37
N LEU A 149 3.34 -4.43 -9.09
CA LEU A 149 3.10 -3.69 -10.33
C LEU A 149 3.03 -2.19 -10.07
N THR A 150 2.31 -1.74 -9.05
CA THR A 150 2.28 -0.33 -8.65
C THR A 150 3.68 0.19 -8.33
N ALA A 151 4.46 -0.56 -7.54
CA ALA A 151 5.85 -0.19 -7.26
C ALA A 151 6.72 -0.20 -8.52
N TRP A 152 6.49 -1.15 -9.44
CA TRP A 152 7.19 -1.23 -10.72
C TRP A 152 6.95 0.01 -11.60
N HIS A 153 5.71 0.48 -11.67
CA HIS A 153 5.36 1.73 -12.34
C HIS A 153 6.10 2.91 -11.69
N MET A 154 5.97 3.07 -10.37
CA MET A 154 6.60 4.19 -9.65
C MET A 154 8.12 4.25 -9.81
N VAL A 155 8.81 3.11 -9.87
CA VAL A 155 10.27 3.10 -9.94
C VAL A 155 10.83 3.18 -11.36
N ASN A 156 10.03 2.91 -12.38
CA ASN A 156 10.49 2.85 -13.77
C ASN A 156 9.91 3.95 -14.67
N ASP A 157 8.75 4.51 -14.33
CA ASP A 157 8.16 5.59 -15.12
C ASP A 157 9.04 6.83 -15.04
N ALA A 158 9.48 7.32 -16.21
CA ALA A 158 10.34 8.49 -16.30
C ALA A 158 9.62 9.80 -15.93
N THR A 159 8.29 9.80 -15.99
CA THR A 159 7.43 10.97 -15.74
C THR A 159 6.85 10.99 -14.32
N TRP A 160 7.17 9.99 -13.53
CA TRP A 160 6.80 9.90 -12.12
C TRP A 160 7.70 10.75 -11.21
#